data_2f300f31bffafa959bd179a92974a22d
#
_entry.id   2f300f31bffafa959bd179a92974a22d
#
_cell.length_a   1.000
_cell.length_b   1.000
_cell.length_c   1.000
_cell.angle_alpha   90.00
_cell.angle_beta   90.00
_cell.angle_gamma   90.00
#
_symmetry.space_group_name_H-M   'P 1'
#
loop_
_entity.id
_entity.type
_entity.pdbx_description
1 polymer ?
#
loop_
_entity_poly.entity_id
_entity_poly.type
_entity_poly.pdbx_seq_one_letter_code
_entity_poly.pdbx_strand_id
1 'polypeptide(L)'
;MVGKGLDPIFAQGSAPGQSAIAVVRLSGKLPASLYDELKIYEDERSFFLREINFGDFADSCLVLNFPAPGSYTGESMLEIHSHGNQLIVAEIFRWLEERGLREAEPGEFSKRAFLNNKISLVQAEGVSLGIEAETKDQLVALDSFRSGVLSKKIENVMSQLNSVLVELEAQLDFSDEEDVIDTRSGAIQDSLNCVLVELADLLKNYGPYEKNSLKKRVV
;
A
#
# COMPACT_ATOMS: atom_id res chain seq x y z
N MET A 1 9.24 -4.89 16.00
CA MET A 1 8.12 -5.63 16.62
C MET A 1 7.34 -6.24 15.46
N VAL A 2 7.52 -7.53 15.23
CA VAL A 2 6.73 -8.29 14.23
C VAL A 2 5.29 -8.30 14.73
N GLY A 3 4.36 -7.73 13.97
CA GLY A 3 2.96 -7.59 14.34
C GLY A 3 2.33 -8.94 14.70
N LYS A 4 1.56 -8.95 15.77
CA LYS A 4 0.57 -10.00 16.05
C LYS A 4 -0.18 -10.25 14.75
N GLY A 5 -0.27 -11.50 14.32
CA GLY A 5 -0.97 -11.89 13.10
C GLY A 5 -2.32 -11.19 13.04
N LEU A 6 -2.46 -10.34 12.06
CA LEU A 6 -3.70 -9.59 11.83
C LEU A 6 -4.78 -10.59 11.43
N ASP A 7 -6.00 -10.34 11.88
CA ASP A 7 -7.17 -11.16 11.51
C ASP A 7 -7.22 -11.32 9.99
N PRO A 8 -7.64 -12.47 9.48
CA PRO A 8 -7.83 -12.66 8.06
C PRO A 8 -8.98 -11.78 7.55
N ILE A 9 -8.71 -11.04 6.49
CA ILE A 9 -9.68 -10.14 5.87
C ILE A 9 -9.94 -10.51 4.42
N PHE A 10 -11.09 -10.09 3.90
CA PHE A 10 -11.42 -10.16 2.49
C PHE A 10 -12.10 -8.88 2.00
N ALA A 11 -12.03 -8.62 0.71
CA ALA A 11 -12.81 -7.58 0.04
C ALA A 11 -12.95 -7.87 -1.46
N GLN A 12 -13.99 -7.30 -2.08
CA GLN A 12 -14.08 -7.26 -3.53
C GLN A 12 -13.07 -6.24 -4.08
N GLY A 13 -12.12 -6.71 -4.89
CA GLY A 13 -11.09 -5.88 -5.53
C GLY A 13 -11.48 -5.33 -6.90
N SER A 14 -12.53 -5.86 -7.52
CA SER A 14 -13.12 -5.35 -8.76
C SER A 14 -14.28 -4.39 -8.45
N ALA A 15 -14.64 -3.55 -9.41
CA ALA A 15 -15.83 -2.69 -9.28
C ALA A 15 -17.08 -3.53 -9.04
N PRO A 16 -18.01 -3.11 -8.14
CA PRO A 16 -19.26 -3.79 -7.94
C PRO A 16 -20.15 -3.67 -9.18
N GLY A 17 -20.97 -4.69 -9.43
CA GLY A 17 -21.89 -4.73 -10.56
C GLY A 17 -21.78 -6.01 -11.36
N GLN A 18 -22.52 -6.08 -12.48
CA GLN A 18 -22.43 -7.20 -13.41
C GLN A 18 -21.21 -7.03 -14.31
N SER A 19 -20.37 -8.05 -14.35
CA SER A 19 -19.15 -8.10 -15.17
C SER A 19 -18.85 -9.53 -15.58
N ALA A 20 -17.88 -9.76 -16.45
CA ALA A 20 -17.45 -11.11 -16.79
C ALA A 20 -16.77 -11.79 -15.58
N ILE A 21 -15.99 -11.04 -14.81
CA ILE A 21 -15.20 -11.56 -13.69
C ILE A 21 -15.32 -10.59 -12.51
N ALA A 22 -15.54 -11.15 -11.31
CA ALA A 22 -15.36 -10.46 -10.04
C ALA A 22 -14.12 -11.02 -9.34
N VAL A 23 -13.37 -10.15 -8.67
CA VAL A 23 -12.17 -10.51 -7.91
C VAL A 23 -12.42 -10.25 -6.44
N VAL A 24 -12.31 -11.29 -5.62
CA VAL A 24 -12.32 -11.20 -4.16
C VAL A 24 -10.92 -11.49 -3.65
N ARG A 25 -10.36 -10.56 -2.88
CA ARG A 25 -9.01 -10.65 -2.28
C ARG A 25 -9.11 -10.99 -0.82
N LEU A 26 -8.21 -11.86 -0.36
CA LEU A 26 -8.05 -12.24 1.03
C LEU A 26 -6.62 -11.91 1.47
N SER A 27 -6.43 -11.48 2.73
CA SER A 27 -5.10 -11.23 3.29
C SER A 27 -5.06 -11.51 4.78
N GLY A 28 -3.92 -11.95 5.30
CA GLY A 28 -3.69 -12.21 6.71
C GLY A 28 -3.32 -13.64 7.00
N LYS A 29 -3.51 -14.06 8.25
CA LYS A 29 -3.34 -15.46 8.65
C LYS A 29 -4.58 -16.25 8.25
N LEU A 30 -4.61 -16.72 7.01
CA LEU A 30 -5.72 -17.47 6.47
C LEU A 30 -5.83 -18.86 7.17
N PRO A 31 -7.05 -19.36 7.42
CA PRO A 31 -7.24 -20.68 8.05
C PRO A 31 -6.70 -21.80 7.17
N ALA A 32 -6.03 -22.79 7.78
CA ALA A 32 -5.53 -23.97 7.07
C ALA A 32 -6.66 -24.74 6.36
N SER A 33 -7.85 -24.79 6.97
CA SER A 33 -9.04 -25.41 6.38
C SER A 33 -9.43 -24.79 5.03
N LEU A 34 -9.16 -23.50 4.81
CA LEU A 34 -9.42 -22.83 3.53
C LEU A 34 -8.49 -23.36 2.42
N TYR A 35 -7.21 -23.56 2.75
CA TYR A 35 -6.23 -24.14 1.83
C TYR A 35 -6.56 -25.59 1.49
N ASP A 36 -6.98 -26.38 2.50
CA ASP A 36 -7.38 -27.78 2.31
C ASP A 36 -8.62 -27.88 1.41
N GLU A 37 -9.62 -27.04 1.64
CA GLU A 37 -10.86 -27.03 0.86
C GLU A 37 -10.61 -26.62 -0.60
N LEU A 38 -9.76 -25.62 -0.81
CA LEU A 38 -9.35 -25.16 -2.14
C LEU A 38 -8.32 -26.09 -2.79
N LYS A 39 -7.78 -27.07 -2.05
CA LYS A 39 -6.73 -28.02 -2.50
C LYS A 39 -5.50 -27.29 -3.06
N ILE A 40 -5.00 -26.33 -2.31
CA ILE A 40 -3.80 -25.54 -2.63
C ILE A 40 -2.81 -25.59 -1.49
N TYR A 41 -1.52 -25.40 -1.78
CA TYR A 41 -0.46 -25.37 -0.77
C TYR A 41 -0.19 -23.93 -0.34
N GLU A 42 -0.17 -23.69 0.98
CA GLU A 42 0.01 -22.33 1.54
C GLU A 42 1.33 -21.69 1.09
N ASP A 43 2.42 -22.45 1.08
CA ASP A 43 3.77 -21.95 0.82
C ASP A 43 4.13 -21.86 -0.67
N GLU A 44 3.23 -22.28 -1.57
CA GLU A 44 3.49 -22.32 -2.99
C GLU A 44 2.72 -21.22 -3.74
N ARG A 45 3.46 -20.39 -4.48
CA ARG A 45 2.82 -19.46 -5.41
C ARG A 45 2.23 -20.21 -6.58
N SER A 46 0.92 -20.22 -6.67
CA SER A 46 0.20 -21.09 -7.59
C SER A 46 -1.11 -20.44 -8.06
N PHE A 47 -1.67 -21.01 -9.12
CA PHE A 47 -3.00 -20.66 -9.60
C PHE A 47 -3.71 -21.92 -10.09
N PHE A 48 -4.97 -22.06 -9.74
CA PHE A 48 -5.76 -23.23 -10.08
C PHE A 48 -7.21 -22.85 -10.37
N LEU A 49 -7.80 -23.54 -11.33
CA LEU A 49 -9.25 -23.53 -11.49
C LEU A 49 -9.85 -24.44 -10.41
N ARG A 50 -10.79 -23.93 -9.65
CA ARG A 50 -11.48 -24.66 -8.56
C ARG A 50 -12.97 -24.43 -8.65
N GLU A 51 -13.71 -25.50 -8.47
CA GLU A 51 -15.15 -25.43 -8.26
C GLU A 51 -15.41 -25.19 -6.77
N ILE A 52 -15.98 -24.04 -6.43
CA ILE A 52 -16.35 -23.67 -5.07
C ILE A 52 -17.84 -23.91 -4.92
N ASN A 53 -18.20 -24.74 -3.95
CA ASN A 53 -19.59 -25.11 -3.70
C ASN A 53 -20.16 -24.23 -2.58
N PHE A 54 -21.29 -23.59 -2.86
CA PHE A 54 -22.01 -22.70 -1.94
C PHE A 54 -23.30 -23.33 -1.38
N GLY A 55 -23.43 -24.65 -1.49
CA GLY A 55 -24.60 -25.41 -1.07
C GLY A 55 -25.52 -25.70 -2.24
N ASP A 56 -26.36 -24.76 -2.61
CA ASP A 56 -27.37 -24.95 -3.67
C ASP A 56 -26.80 -24.84 -5.09
N PHE A 57 -25.63 -24.21 -5.24
CA PHE A 57 -24.93 -24.08 -6.51
C PHE A 57 -23.41 -24.06 -6.31
N ALA A 58 -22.68 -24.18 -7.41
CA ALA A 58 -21.23 -24.04 -7.43
C ALA A 58 -20.79 -23.06 -8.54
N ASP A 59 -19.65 -22.41 -8.33
CA ASP A 59 -19.03 -21.59 -9.36
C ASP A 59 -17.60 -22.04 -9.64
N SER A 60 -17.20 -21.97 -10.91
CA SER A 60 -15.86 -22.30 -11.34
C SER A 60 -14.96 -21.07 -11.23
N CYS A 61 -14.17 -21.00 -10.16
CA CYS A 61 -13.34 -19.87 -9.82
C CYS A 61 -11.85 -20.13 -10.14
N LEU A 62 -11.16 -19.12 -10.64
CA LEU A 62 -9.70 -19.14 -10.66
C LEU A 62 -9.18 -18.65 -9.32
N VAL A 63 -8.45 -19.50 -8.60
CA VAL A 63 -7.85 -19.18 -7.30
C VAL A 63 -6.35 -18.97 -7.48
N LEU A 64 -5.85 -17.81 -7.04
CA LEU A 64 -4.43 -17.48 -7.04
C LEU A 64 -3.92 -17.43 -5.61
N ASN A 65 -2.78 -18.07 -5.35
CA ASN A 65 -2.10 -18.06 -4.06
C ASN A 65 -0.82 -17.23 -4.13
N PHE A 66 -0.68 -16.30 -3.21
CA PHE A 66 0.51 -15.45 -3.03
C PHE A 66 1.05 -15.60 -1.61
N PRO A 67 1.97 -16.54 -1.38
CA PRO A 67 2.59 -16.72 -0.05
C PRO A 67 3.30 -15.46 0.43
N ALA A 68 3.30 -15.25 1.74
CA ALA A 68 4.12 -14.23 2.38
C ALA A 68 5.63 -14.51 2.13
N PRO A 69 6.47 -13.47 1.95
CA PRO A 69 6.16 -12.05 1.82
C PRO A 69 5.87 -11.62 0.37
N GLY A 70 5.62 -12.55 -0.55
CA GLY A 70 5.51 -12.35 -2.01
C GLY A 70 4.18 -11.77 -2.48
N SER A 71 3.39 -11.15 -1.62
CA SER A 71 2.07 -10.57 -1.88
C SER A 71 2.08 -9.04 -1.87
N TYR A 72 0.94 -8.43 -2.17
CA TYR A 72 0.74 -6.98 -2.09
C TYR A 72 0.85 -6.45 -0.65
N THR A 73 0.22 -7.12 0.30
CA THR A 73 0.24 -6.72 1.72
C THR A 73 1.51 -7.18 2.46
N GLY A 74 2.29 -8.11 1.88
CA GLY A 74 3.37 -8.81 2.57
C GLY A 74 2.91 -9.95 3.46
N GLU A 75 1.60 -10.16 3.61
CA GLU A 75 0.97 -11.29 4.29
C GLU A 75 0.64 -12.39 3.28
N SER A 76 0.24 -13.59 3.72
CA SER A 76 -0.34 -14.58 2.82
C SER A 76 -1.63 -14.02 2.22
N MET A 77 -1.77 -14.11 0.90
CA MET A 77 -2.93 -13.61 0.16
C MET A 77 -3.48 -14.67 -0.78
N LEU A 78 -4.80 -14.66 -0.91
CA LEU A 78 -5.52 -15.37 -1.97
C LEU A 78 -6.33 -14.37 -2.80
N GLU A 79 -6.49 -14.68 -4.08
CA GLU A 79 -7.48 -14.04 -4.93
C GLU A 79 -8.41 -15.10 -5.49
N ILE A 80 -9.71 -14.89 -5.38
CA ILE A 80 -10.77 -15.71 -5.95
C ILE A 80 -11.40 -14.92 -7.08
N HIS A 81 -11.21 -15.38 -8.29
CA HIS A 81 -11.79 -14.79 -9.50
C HIS A 81 -13.02 -15.64 -9.89
N SER A 82 -14.20 -15.15 -9.60
CA SER A 82 -15.49 -15.78 -9.90
C SER A 82 -16.16 -15.14 -11.12
N HIS A 83 -17.28 -15.70 -11.57
CA HIS A 83 -18.15 -14.95 -12.48
C HIS A 83 -18.67 -13.67 -11.80
N GLY A 84 -18.70 -12.59 -12.56
CA GLY A 84 -19.07 -11.26 -12.08
C GLY A 84 -20.57 -11.07 -11.85
N ASN A 85 -21.17 -11.93 -11.03
CA ASN A 85 -22.56 -11.85 -10.58
C ASN A 85 -22.58 -11.49 -9.11
N GLN A 86 -23.34 -10.46 -8.73
CA GLN A 86 -23.40 -9.99 -7.35
C GLN A 86 -23.93 -11.04 -6.36
N LEU A 87 -24.81 -11.95 -6.80
CA LEU A 87 -25.26 -13.03 -5.95
C LEU A 87 -24.13 -14.02 -5.65
N ILE A 88 -23.29 -14.34 -6.66
CA ILE A 88 -22.11 -15.19 -6.46
C ILE A 88 -21.14 -14.53 -5.49
N VAL A 89 -20.86 -13.22 -5.67
CA VAL A 89 -19.98 -12.48 -4.77
C VAL A 89 -20.51 -12.46 -3.34
N ALA A 90 -21.82 -12.26 -3.15
CA ALA A 90 -22.44 -12.30 -1.83
C ALA A 90 -22.32 -13.69 -1.18
N GLU A 91 -22.45 -14.77 -1.94
CA GLU A 91 -22.25 -16.14 -1.43
C GLU A 91 -20.76 -16.40 -1.09
N ILE A 92 -19.82 -15.90 -1.89
CA ILE A 92 -18.39 -15.95 -1.54
C ILE A 92 -18.14 -15.22 -0.22
N PHE A 93 -18.73 -14.05 0.00
CA PHE A 93 -18.56 -13.28 1.24
C PHE A 93 -19.08 -14.07 2.43
N ARG A 94 -20.32 -14.59 2.35
CA ARG A 94 -20.88 -15.43 3.40
C ARG A 94 -20.02 -16.67 3.69
N TRP A 95 -19.58 -17.35 2.62
CA TRP A 95 -18.70 -18.51 2.70
C TRP A 95 -17.37 -18.21 3.42
N LEU A 96 -16.78 -17.02 3.22
CA LEU A 96 -15.57 -16.56 3.90
C LEU A 96 -15.83 -16.17 5.37
N GLU A 97 -16.95 -15.50 5.66
CA GLU A 97 -17.35 -15.15 7.04
C GLU A 97 -17.56 -16.38 7.91
N GLU A 98 -18.21 -17.42 7.39
CA GLU A 98 -18.41 -18.72 8.06
C GLU A 98 -17.06 -19.39 8.43
N ARG A 99 -15.99 -19.04 7.74
CA ARG A 99 -14.61 -19.51 7.99
C ARG A 99 -13.79 -18.57 8.88
N GLY A 100 -14.45 -17.57 9.47
CA GLY A 100 -13.85 -16.65 10.42
C GLY A 100 -13.05 -15.51 9.80
N LEU A 101 -13.21 -15.25 8.50
CA LEU A 101 -12.68 -14.05 7.89
C LEU A 101 -13.69 -12.90 8.08
N ARG A 102 -13.21 -11.68 8.13
CA ARG A 102 -14.07 -10.49 8.13
C ARG A 102 -13.88 -9.65 6.88
N GLU A 103 -14.90 -8.88 6.55
CA GLU A 103 -14.75 -7.87 5.50
C GLU A 103 -13.73 -6.80 5.91
N ALA A 104 -12.91 -6.37 4.95
CA ALA A 104 -11.89 -5.36 5.15
C ALA A 104 -12.50 -3.96 5.24
N GLU A 105 -11.93 -3.10 6.08
CA GLU A 105 -12.24 -1.67 6.07
C GLU A 105 -11.71 -1.01 4.77
N PRO A 106 -12.31 0.09 4.32
CA PRO A 106 -11.80 0.85 3.18
C PRO A 106 -10.32 1.20 3.35
N GLY A 107 -9.49 0.83 2.34
CA GLY A 107 -8.05 1.07 2.37
C GLY A 107 -7.22 0.13 3.24
N GLU A 108 -7.82 -0.89 3.89
CA GLU A 108 -7.11 -1.76 4.84
C GLU A 108 -5.99 -2.57 4.16
N PHE A 109 -6.15 -3.04 2.94
CA PHE A 109 -5.07 -3.72 2.21
C PHE A 109 -3.85 -2.83 2.01
N SER A 110 -4.04 -1.58 1.60
CA SER A 110 -2.94 -0.60 1.44
C SER A 110 -2.31 -0.22 2.78
N LYS A 111 -3.12 -0.08 3.84
CA LYS A 111 -2.64 0.15 5.20
C LYS A 111 -1.74 -1.00 5.67
N ARG A 112 -2.13 -2.26 5.44
CA ARG A 112 -1.31 -3.43 5.79
C ARG A 112 -0.03 -3.49 4.96
N ALA A 113 -0.11 -3.19 3.66
CA ALA A 113 1.07 -3.10 2.80
C ALA A 113 2.07 -2.05 3.31
N PHE A 114 1.60 -0.90 3.77
CA PHE A 114 2.43 0.14 4.39
C PHE A 114 3.04 -0.33 5.71
N LEU A 115 2.24 -0.90 6.62
CA LEU A 115 2.71 -1.40 7.91
C LEU A 115 3.75 -2.53 7.79
N ASN A 116 3.65 -3.32 6.73
CA ASN A 116 4.59 -4.38 6.39
C ASN A 116 5.76 -3.92 5.50
N ASN A 117 5.96 -2.60 5.33
CA ASN A 117 7.02 -2.00 4.53
C ASN A 117 7.05 -2.46 3.05
N LYS A 118 5.89 -2.83 2.49
CA LYS A 118 5.76 -3.18 1.06
C LYS A 118 5.67 -1.95 0.18
N ILE A 119 5.03 -0.91 0.69
CA ILE A 119 4.87 0.38 0.03
C ILE A 119 5.14 1.50 1.04
N SER A 120 5.58 2.66 0.57
CA SER A 120 5.68 3.87 1.38
C SER A 120 4.31 4.52 1.58
N LEU A 121 4.18 5.45 2.54
CA LEU A 121 2.94 6.21 2.74
C LEU A 121 2.55 6.97 1.47
N VAL A 122 3.51 7.59 0.81
CA VAL A 122 3.32 8.31 -0.46
C VAL A 122 2.77 7.38 -1.55
N GLN A 123 3.29 6.14 -1.63
CA GLN A 123 2.78 5.15 -2.58
C GLN A 123 1.37 4.69 -2.23
N ALA A 124 1.05 4.53 -0.95
CA ALA A 124 -0.30 4.18 -0.50
C ALA A 124 -1.33 5.26 -0.87
N GLU A 125 -1.01 6.54 -0.68
CA GLU A 125 -1.82 7.67 -1.14
C GLU A 125 -1.96 7.69 -2.66
N GLY A 126 -0.87 7.43 -3.39
CA GLY A 126 -0.86 7.34 -4.85
C GLY A 126 -1.79 6.26 -5.41
N VAL A 127 -1.99 5.14 -4.69
CA VAL A 127 -2.97 4.10 -5.08
C VAL A 127 -4.40 4.64 -5.08
N SER A 128 -4.81 5.34 -4.01
CA SER A 128 -6.16 5.92 -3.92
C SER A 128 -6.39 6.98 -5.01
N LEU A 129 -5.45 7.90 -5.16
CA LEU A 129 -5.51 8.94 -6.18
C LEU A 129 -5.54 8.37 -7.61
N GLY A 130 -4.83 7.24 -7.84
CA GLY A 130 -4.80 6.56 -9.14
C GLY A 130 -6.15 5.96 -9.54
N ILE A 131 -6.91 5.47 -8.56
CA ILE A 131 -8.26 4.93 -8.79
C ILE A 131 -9.25 6.07 -9.13
N GLU A 132 -9.06 7.25 -8.53
CA GLU A 132 -9.93 8.42 -8.72
C GLU A 132 -9.56 9.27 -9.94
N ALA A 133 -8.43 8.97 -10.60
CA ALA A 133 -7.95 9.75 -11.73
C ALA A 133 -8.89 9.68 -12.94
N GLU A 134 -9.35 10.82 -13.42
CA GLU A 134 -10.25 10.96 -14.57
C GLU A 134 -9.53 11.39 -15.85
N THR A 135 -8.28 11.89 -15.76
CA THR A 135 -7.53 12.41 -16.90
C THR A 135 -6.15 11.75 -17.01
N LYS A 136 -5.62 11.71 -18.23
CA LYS A 136 -4.27 11.20 -18.49
C LYS A 136 -3.20 12.00 -17.75
N ASP A 137 -3.36 13.31 -17.64
CA ASP A 137 -2.41 14.19 -16.95
C ASP A 137 -2.35 13.87 -15.44
N GLN A 138 -3.50 13.53 -14.83
CA GLN A 138 -3.55 13.05 -13.46
C GLN A 138 -2.79 11.74 -13.32
N LEU A 139 -2.98 10.77 -14.22
CA LEU A 139 -2.25 9.50 -14.18
C LEU A 139 -0.74 9.69 -14.36
N VAL A 140 -0.30 10.60 -15.23
CA VAL A 140 1.12 10.93 -15.41
C VAL A 140 1.69 11.57 -14.13
N ALA A 141 0.96 12.50 -13.51
CA ALA A 141 1.38 13.09 -12.24
C ALA A 141 1.53 12.05 -11.12
N LEU A 142 0.67 11.03 -11.09
CA LEU A 142 0.70 9.96 -10.10
C LEU A 142 1.82 8.93 -10.32
N ASP A 143 2.46 8.91 -11.48
CA ASP A 143 3.56 7.98 -11.73
C ASP A 143 4.76 8.22 -10.78
N SER A 144 5.02 9.47 -10.41
CA SER A 144 6.05 9.84 -9.41
C SER A 144 5.75 9.28 -8.00
N PHE A 145 4.47 9.17 -7.63
CA PHE A 145 4.05 8.53 -6.37
C PHE A 145 4.24 7.02 -6.45
N ARG A 146 3.77 6.40 -7.53
CA ARG A 146 3.85 4.95 -7.75
C ARG A 146 5.28 4.45 -7.87
N SER A 147 6.12 5.16 -8.61
CA SER A 147 7.54 4.80 -8.84
C SER A 147 8.41 4.96 -7.60
N GLY A 148 7.91 5.63 -6.55
CA GLY A 148 8.67 5.90 -5.32
C GLY A 148 9.73 6.99 -5.48
N VAL A 149 9.78 7.71 -6.59
CA VAL A 149 10.73 8.82 -6.80
C VAL A 149 10.54 9.91 -5.74
N LEU A 150 9.29 10.28 -5.45
CA LEU A 150 8.99 11.27 -4.42
C LEU A 150 9.39 10.76 -3.02
N SER A 151 9.10 9.50 -2.70
CA SER A 151 9.52 8.88 -1.43
C SER A 151 11.03 8.96 -1.23
N LYS A 152 11.81 8.61 -2.26
CA LYS A 152 13.28 8.67 -2.19
C LYS A 152 13.80 10.10 -1.97
N LYS A 153 13.18 11.10 -2.59
CA LYS A 153 13.55 12.50 -2.36
C LYS A 153 13.27 12.93 -0.92
N ILE A 154 12.11 12.56 -0.37
CA ILE A 154 11.76 12.84 1.03
C ILE A 154 12.71 12.12 1.98
N GLU A 155 13.02 10.84 1.73
CA GLU A 155 13.97 10.06 2.53
C GLU A 155 15.38 10.70 2.52
N ASN A 156 15.81 11.22 1.37
CA ASN A 156 17.08 11.92 1.26
C ASN A 156 17.11 13.19 2.13
N VAL A 157 16.07 14.02 2.05
CA VAL A 157 15.93 15.22 2.89
C VAL A 157 15.91 14.85 4.37
N MET A 158 15.17 13.82 4.76
CA MET A 158 15.13 13.32 6.14
C MET A 158 16.51 12.84 6.63
N SER A 159 17.25 12.11 5.77
CA SER A 159 18.60 11.65 6.08
C SER A 159 19.57 12.82 6.31
N GLN A 160 19.50 13.86 5.46
CA GLN A 160 20.33 15.05 5.62
C GLN A 160 20.01 15.80 6.92
N LEU A 161 18.71 15.97 7.24
CA LEU A 161 18.28 16.60 8.50
C LEU A 161 18.72 15.80 9.72
N ASN A 162 18.63 14.47 9.69
CA ASN A 162 19.11 13.61 10.77
C ASN A 162 20.63 13.74 10.95
N SER A 163 21.40 13.85 9.87
CA SER A 163 22.86 14.10 9.97
C SER A 163 23.17 15.43 10.64
N VAL A 164 22.43 16.49 10.30
CA VAL A 164 22.57 17.81 10.94
C VAL A 164 22.20 17.72 12.43
N LEU A 165 21.13 16.98 12.78
CA LEU A 165 20.71 16.81 14.18
C LEU A 165 21.80 16.11 15.00
N VAL A 166 22.38 15.01 14.49
CA VAL A 166 23.48 14.30 15.15
C VAL A 166 24.70 15.20 15.35
N GLU A 167 25.02 16.05 14.36
CA GLU A 167 26.15 16.98 14.47
C GLU A 167 25.89 18.07 15.51
N LEU A 168 24.67 18.59 15.60
CA LEU A 168 24.26 19.56 16.63
C LEU A 168 24.26 18.92 18.03
N GLU A 169 23.76 17.71 18.20
CA GLU A 169 23.80 16.98 19.46
C GLU A 169 25.25 16.76 19.92
N ALA A 170 26.13 16.35 19.00
CA ALA A 170 27.54 16.18 19.29
C ALA A 170 28.24 17.52 19.72
N GLN A 171 27.86 18.66 19.13
CA GLN A 171 28.37 19.96 19.54
C GLN A 171 27.89 20.37 20.93
N LEU A 172 26.64 20.06 21.28
CA LEU A 172 26.08 20.36 22.59
C LEU A 172 26.73 19.52 23.70
N ASP A 173 26.96 18.23 23.42
CA ASP A 173 27.56 17.30 24.38
C ASP A 173 29.05 17.60 24.65
N PHE A 174 29.77 18.15 23.67
CA PHE A 174 31.21 18.48 23.77
C PHE A 174 31.50 19.99 23.76
N SER A 175 30.54 20.80 24.24
CA SER A 175 30.63 22.27 24.27
C SER A 175 31.76 22.82 25.14
N ASP A 176 32.38 22.02 26.02
CA ASP A 176 33.42 22.44 26.95
C ASP A 176 34.87 22.37 26.35
N GLU A 177 35.02 21.89 25.11
CA GLU A 177 36.30 21.88 24.41
C GLU A 177 36.45 23.12 23.52
N GLU A 178 37.18 24.12 24.00
CA GLU A 178 37.28 25.48 23.41
C GLU A 178 37.82 25.58 21.96
N ASP A 179 38.38 24.52 21.38
CA ASP A 179 39.06 24.59 20.07
C ASP A 179 38.26 24.12 18.84
N VAL A 180 36.98 23.75 18.99
CA VAL A 180 36.22 23.04 17.91
C VAL A 180 35.08 23.85 17.29
N ILE A 181 34.72 25.01 17.85
CA ILE A 181 33.40 25.66 17.63
C ILE A 181 33.27 26.35 16.25
N ASP A 182 34.33 26.85 15.64
CA ASP A 182 34.19 27.82 14.53
C ASP A 182 34.10 27.18 13.12
N THR A 183 34.67 26.01 12.91
CA THR A 183 34.68 25.35 11.58
C THR A 183 33.43 24.49 11.33
N ARG A 184 32.79 23.97 12.36
CA ARG A 184 31.64 23.09 12.27
C ARG A 184 30.31 23.84 12.04
N SER A 185 30.20 25.07 12.53
CA SER A 185 29.01 25.90 12.33
C SER A 185 28.75 26.20 10.83
N GLY A 186 29.82 26.38 10.05
CA GLY A 186 29.70 26.56 8.59
C GLY A 186 29.19 25.32 7.87
N ALA A 187 29.64 24.13 8.25
CA ALA A 187 29.23 22.88 7.62
C ALA A 187 27.72 22.57 7.86
N ILE A 188 27.24 22.86 9.07
CA ILE A 188 25.80 22.74 9.39
C ILE A 188 24.98 23.70 8.55
N GLN A 189 25.40 24.95 8.44
CA GLN A 189 24.72 25.97 7.62
C GLN A 189 24.67 25.55 6.15
N ASP A 190 25.75 25.02 5.59
CA ASP A 190 25.81 24.54 4.22
C ASP A 190 24.86 23.34 4.00
N SER A 191 24.83 22.38 4.94
CA SER A 191 23.92 21.25 4.90
C SER A 191 22.45 21.67 4.94
N LEU A 192 22.09 22.62 5.80
CA LEU A 192 20.74 23.19 5.86
C LEU A 192 20.38 23.94 4.57
N ASN A 193 21.30 24.67 3.97
CA ASN A 193 21.07 25.34 2.70
C ASN A 193 20.80 24.33 1.56
N CYS A 194 21.52 23.21 1.52
CA CYS A 194 21.27 22.13 0.57
C CYS A 194 19.84 21.58 0.73
N VAL A 195 19.42 21.30 1.95
CA VAL A 195 18.04 20.85 2.26
C VAL A 195 17.00 21.88 1.80
N LEU A 196 17.24 23.16 2.07
CA LEU A 196 16.32 24.24 1.65
C LEU A 196 16.18 24.32 0.12
N VAL A 197 17.27 24.16 -0.61
CA VAL A 197 17.25 24.16 -2.09
C VAL A 197 16.45 22.95 -2.61
N GLU A 198 16.66 21.78 -2.04
CA GLU A 198 15.94 20.55 -2.43
C GLU A 198 14.43 20.65 -2.15
N LEU A 199 14.05 21.17 -0.99
CA LEU A 199 12.65 21.44 -0.63
C LEU A 199 12.02 22.51 -1.54
N ALA A 200 12.75 23.57 -1.87
CA ALA A 200 12.27 24.60 -2.78
C ALA A 200 12.01 24.06 -4.19
N ASP A 201 12.86 23.14 -4.67
CA ASP A 201 12.66 22.46 -5.96
C ASP A 201 11.43 21.56 -5.95
N LEU A 202 11.21 20.82 -4.87
CA LEU A 202 9.99 20.04 -4.67
C LEU A 202 8.74 20.92 -4.73
N LEU A 203 8.75 22.07 -4.07
CA LEU A 203 7.61 22.99 -4.02
C LEU A 203 7.34 23.68 -5.38
N LYS A 204 8.37 23.97 -6.19
CA LYS A 204 8.18 24.55 -7.53
C LYS A 204 7.37 23.62 -8.45
N ASN A 205 7.56 22.31 -8.29
CA ASN A 205 6.90 21.30 -9.08
C ASN A 205 5.54 20.89 -8.50
N TYR A 206 5.16 21.46 -7.35
CA TYR A 206 3.86 21.21 -6.71
C TYR A 206 2.77 22.02 -7.41
N GLY A 207 1.97 21.34 -8.24
CA GLY A 207 0.72 21.89 -8.79
C GLY A 207 -0.47 21.42 -7.96
N PRO A 208 -1.40 22.30 -7.53
CA PRO A 208 -2.55 21.85 -6.77
C PRO A 208 -3.41 20.89 -7.58
N TYR A 209 -3.45 19.64 -7.15
CA TYR A 209 -4.31 18.57 -7.71
C TYR A 209 -5.78 19.01 -7.77
N GLU A 210 -6.21 19.85 -6.81
CA GLU A 210 -7.57 20.35 -6.68
C GLU A 210 -8.04 21.28 -7.81
N LYS A 211 -7.15 21.96 -8.52
CA LYS A 211 -7.57 22.91 -9.56
C LYS A 211 -8.25 22.27 -10.77
N ASN A 212 -8.02 20.98 -11.02
CA ASN A 212 -8.62 20.27 -12.15
C ASN A 212 -9.87 19.46 -11.80
N SER A 213 -10.03 19.04 -10.54
CA SER A 213 -11.22 18.29 -10.08
C SER A 213 -12.44 19.19 -9.84
N LEU A 214 -12.23 20.45 -9.45
CA LEU A 214 -13.32 21.41 -9.18
C LEU A 214 -13.99 21.97 -10.43
N LYS A 215 -13.40 21.83 -11.62
CA LYS A 215 -13.99 22.37 -12.88
C LYS A 215 -15.13 21.54 -13.46
N LYS A 216 -15.44 20.35 -12.93
CA LYS A 216 -16.48 19.46 -13.49
C LYS A 216 -17.67 19.18 -12.55
N ARG A 217 -17.82 19.92 -11.46
CA ARG A 217 -18.99 19.78 -10.56
C ARG A 217 -20.05 20.87 -10.76
N VAL A 218 -20.24 21.33 -11.98
CA VAL A 218 -21.40 22.16 -12.33
C VAL A 218 -21.99 21.63 -13.63
N VAL A 219 -22.89 20.71 -13.54
CA VAL A 219 -24.22 20.65 -14.21
C VAL A 219 -25.08 19.65 -13.47
#